data_910d1550af7eb103a9609efebbff0497
#
_entry.id   910d1550af7eb103a9609efebbff0497
#
_cell.length_a   1.000
_cell.length_b   1.000
_cell.length_c   1.000
_cell.angle_alpha   90.00
_cell.angle_beta   90.00
_cell.angle_gamma   90.00
#
_symmetry.space_group_name_H-M   'P 1'
#
loop_
_entity.id
_entity.type
_entity.pdbx_description
1 polymer ?
#
loop_
_entity_poly.entity_id
_entity_poly.type
_entity_poly.pdbx_seq_one_letter_code
_entity_poly.pdbx_strand_id
1 'polypeptide(L)'
;MPNNQFKRGELYSVINAMAAAAIARRMQKNFRNAGLDITIEQWSILYHLWKEDHLSQQELCNRTFRDKPSITRLIDNLEKQKLVIRSASKNDRRINLVSLTNT
;
A
#
# COMPACT_ATOMS: atom_id res chain seq x y z
N MET A 1 38.34 -9.17 -0.94
CA MET A 1 38.15 -8.68 -1.34
C MET A 1 38.30 -7.75 -1.02
N PRO A 2 38.80 -7.61 -1.33
CA PRO A 2 39.10 -6.67 -0.86
C PRO A 2 38.37 -5.64 -0.91
N ASN A 3 38.26 -5.24 -1.23
CA ASN A 3 37.64 -4.34 -1.32
C ASN A 3 36.44 -4.37 -1.15
N ASN A 4 36.03 -5.04 -0.68
CA ASN A 4 34.89 -5.10 -0.31
C ASN A 4 34.40 -4.08 0.37
N GLN A 5 34.49 -3.00 -0.09
CA GLN A 5 34.01 -1.99 0.50
C GLN A 5 32.78 -1.61 -0.09
N PHE A 6 31.65 -1.71 0.58
CA PHE A 6 30.41 -1.09 0.18
C PHE A 6 30.59 0.40 0.22
N LYS A 7 30.08 1.08 -0.78
CA LYS A 7 29.93 2.52 -0.72
C LYS A 7 28.90 2.81 0.36
N ARG A 8 29.02 3.99 0.98
CA ARG A 8 28.08 4.36 2.04
C ARG A 8 26.63 4.26 1.62
N GLY A 9 26.30 4.67 0.39
CA GLY A 9 24.94 4.56 -0.11
C GLY A 9 24.45 3.13 -0.16
N GLU A 10 25.32 2.20 -0.56
CA GLU A 10 24.97 0.78 -0.60
C GLU A 10 24.72 0.23 0.79
N LEU A 11 25.55 0.62 1.75
CA LEU A 11 25.38 0.18 3.13
C LEU A 11 24.07 0.71 3.72
N TYR A 12 23.76 1.99 3.50
CA TYR A 12 22.52 2.56 3.98
C TYR A 12 21.32 1.88 3.34
N SER A 13 21.41 1.55 2.06
CA SER A 13 20.33 0.84 1.36
C SER A 13 20.06 -0.52 1.99
N VAL A 14 21.11 -1.26 2.33
CA VAL A 14 20.97 -2.56 2.98
C VAL A 14 20.34 -2.42 4.36
N ILE A 15 20.81 -1.45 5.15
CA ILE A 15 20.27 -1.20 6.48
C ILE A 15 18.80 -0.81 6.41
N ASN A 16 18.47 0.09 5.48
CA ASN A 16 17.08 0.50 5.30
C ASN A 16 16.19 -0.66 4.88
N ALA A 17 16.68 -1.53 4.00
CA ALA A 17 15.91 -2.70 3.56
C ALA A 17 15.68 -3.65 4.73
N MET A 18 16.67 -3.87 5.57
CA MET A 18 16.54 -4.73 6.75
C MET A 18 15.55 -4.15 7.74
N ALA A 19 15.63 -2.83 7.98
CA ALA A 19 14.71 -2.14 8.88
C ALA A 19 13.28 -2.21 8.35
N ALA A 20 13.09 -1.98 7.06
CA ALA A 20 11.77 -2.04 6.44
C ALA A 20 11.18 -3.44 6.54
N ALA A 21 12.00 -4.48 6.32
CA ALA A 21 11.54 -5.86 6.44
C ALA A 21 11.13 -6.20 7.88
N ALA A 22 11.88 -5.72 8.86
CA ALA A 22 11.56 -5.95 10.27
C ALA A 22 10.25 -5.25 10.66
N ILE A 23 10.06 -4.01 10.20
CA ILE A 23 8.83 -3.26 10.45
C ILE A 23 7.65 -3.98 9.79
N ALA A 24 7.80 -4.43 8.55
CA ALA A 24 6.74 -5.11 7.83
C ALA A 24 6.31 -6.39 8.55
N ARG A 25 7.27 -7.18 9.05
CA ARG A 25 6.95 -8.40 9.79
C ARG A 25 6.19 -8.09 11.06
N ARG A 26 6.58 -7.04 11.77
CA ARG A 26 5.90 -6.64 13.00
C ARG A 26 4.49 -6.16 12.73
N MET A 27 4.32 -5.35 11.69
CA MET A 27 3.00 -4.86 11.31
C MET A 27 2.10 -6.02 10.88
N GLN A 28 2.63 -6.98 10.12
CA GLN A 28 1.86 -8.14 9.70
C GLN A 28 1.40 -8.96 10.90
N LYS A 29 2.26 -9.13 11.89
CA LYS A 29 1.90 -9.82 13.12
C LYS A 29 0.81 -9.06 13.87
N ASN A 30 0.93 -7.74 13.95
CA ASN A 30 -0.08 -6.91 14.61
C ASN A 30 -1.44 -7.00 13.90
N PHE A 31 -1.44 -7.03 12.56
CA PHE A 31 -2.68 -7.19 11.79
C PHE A 31 -3.34 -8.52 12.13
N ARG A 32 -2.57 -9.62 12.15
CA ARG A 32 -3.11 -10.93 12.49
C ARG A 32 -3.66 -10.96 13.92
N ASN A 33 -2.95 -10.36 14.86
CA ASN A 33 -3.39 -10.31 16.26
C ASN A 33 -4.67 -9.50 16.41
N ALA A 34 -4.89 -8.52 15.55
CA ALA A 34 -6.10 -7.71 15.54
C ALA A 34 -7.24 -8.36 14.72
N GLY A 35 -7.00 -9.54 14.16
CA GLY A 35 -7.99 -10.22 13.35
C GLY A 35 -8.14 -9.66 11.93
N LEU A 36 -7.13 -8.92 11.47
CA LEU A 36 -7.15 -8.34 10.13
C LEU A 36 -6.36 -9.21 9.16
N ASP A 37 -7.01 -9.56 8.05
CA ASP A 37 -6.38 -10.37 7.01
C ASP A 37 -5.92 -9.44 5.88
N ILE A 38 -4.98 -8.56 6.19
CA ILE A 38 -4.43 -7.62 5.21
C ILE A 38 -2.92 -7.70 5.21
N THR A 39 -2.33 -7.38 4.08
CA THR A 39 -0.87 -7.30 3.93
C THR A 39 -0.41 -5.87 4.16
N ILE A 40 0.90 -5.67 4.28
CA ILE A 40 1.46 -4.32 4.42
C ILE A 40 1.16 -3.49 3.18
N GLU A 41 1.12 -4.12 1.99
CA GLU A 41 0.81 -3.44 0.74
C GLU A 41 -0.64 -2.96 0.74
N GLN A 42 -1.56 -3.80 1.19
CA GLN A 42 -2.97 -3.43 1.32
C GLN A 42 -3.13 -2.31 2.33
N TRP A 43 -2.41 -2.39 3.44
CA TRP A 43 -2.45 -1.36 4.47
C TRP A 43 -1.98 -0.01 3.92
N SER A 44 -1.01 0.00 3.01
CA SER A 44 -0.53 1.26 2.43
C SER A 44 -1.64 1.96 1.64
N ILE A 45 -2.51 1.20 0.97
CA ILE A 45 -3.68 1.77 0.28
C ILE A 45 -4.62 2.41 1.30
N LEU A 46 -4.93 1.68 2.36
CA LEU A 46 -5.82 2.19 3.42
C LEU A 46 -5.25 3.44 4.08
N TYR A 47 -3.93 3.47 4.29
CA TYR A 47 -3.26 4.62 4.87
C TYR A 47 -3.44 5.87 4.02
N HIS A 48 -3.23 5.74 2.69
CA HIS A 48 -3.40 6.90 1.80
C HIS A 48 -4.84 7.37 1.75
N LEU A 49 -5.80 6.43 1.77
CA LEU A 49 -7.22 6.79 1.79
C LEU A 49 -7.63 7.40 3.13
N TRP A 50 -6.98 7.00 4.20
CA TRP A 50 -7.24 7.58 5.51
C TRP A 50 -6.77 9.04 5.56
N LYS A 51 -5.64 9.33 4.93
CA LYS A 51 -5.12 10.70 4.86
C LYS A 51 -5.93 11.57 3.91
N GLU A 52 -6.35 11.03 2.80
CA GLU A 52 -7.15 11.75 1.81
C GLU A 52 -8.04 10.74 1.12
N ASP A 53 -9.32 10.73 1.44
CA ASP A 53 -10.27 9.77 0.90
C ASP A 53 -10.66 10.11 -0.55
N HIS A 54 -11.36 9.21 -1.21
CA HIS A 54 -11.84 9.38 -2.58
C HIS A 54 -10.72 9.63 -3.59
N LEU A 55 -9.73 8.76 -3.59
CA LEU A 55 -8.62 8.82 -4.55
C LEU A 55 -8.90 7.94 -5.75
N SER A 56 -8.45 8.38 -6.94
CA SER A 56 -8.52 7.54 -8.12
C SER A 56 -7.46 6.44 -8.05
N GLN A 57 -7.65 5.39 -8.84
CA GLN A 57 -6.63 4.33 -8.91
C GLN A 57 -5.29 4.88 -9.39
N GLN A 58 -5.33 5.84 -10.34
CA GLN A 58 -4.10 6.44 -10.84
C GLN A 58 -3.37 7.20 -9.75
N GLU A 59 -4.10 7.93 -8.91
CA GLU A 59 -3.49 8.63 -7.78
C GLU A 59 -2.86 7.64 -6.80
N LEU A 60 -3.52 6.52 -6.54
CA LEU A 60 -2.97 5.49 -5.68
C LEU A 60 -1.72 4.86 -6.27
N CYS A 61 -1.70 4.63 -7.59
CA CYS A 61 -0.49 4.17 -8.27
C CYS A 61 0.67 5.14 -8.05
N ASN A 62 0.40 6.41 -8.25
CA ASN A 62 1.44 7.44 -8.12
C ASN A 62 1.97 7.55 -6.69
N ARG A 63 1.08 7.50 -5.70
CA ARG A 63 1.48 7.65 -4.31
C ARG A 63 2.21 6.43 -3.75
N THR A 64 1.92 5.25 -4.28
CA THR A 64 2.52 4.01 -3.80
C THR A 64 3.67 3.52 -4.68
N PHE A 65 3.91 4.21 -5.80
CA PHE A 65 4.93 3.82 -6.78
C PHE A 65 4.71 2.40 -7.31
N ARG A 66 3.44 2.02 -7.48
CA ARG A 66 3.08 0.71 -7.99
C ARG A 66 2.39 0.85 -9.34
N ASP A 67 2.45 -0.22 -10.14
CA ASP A 67 1.79 -0.23 -11.44
C ASP A 67 0.29 -0.48 -11.29
N LYS A 68 -0.45 -0.21 -12.35
CA LYS A 68 -1.91 -0.31 -12.33
C LYS A 68 -2.41 -1.72 -12.05
N PRO A 69 -1.86 -2.80 -12.66
CA PRO A 69 -2.31 -4.14 -12.32
C PRO A 69 -2.13 -4.50 -10.85
N SER A 70 -1.02 -4.10 -10.24
CA SER A 70 -0.77 -4.36 -8.82
C SER A 70 -1.79 -3.64 -7.94
N ILE A 71 -2.06 -2.36 -8.23
CA ILE A 71 -3.04 -1.58 -7.48
C ILE A 71 -4.45 -2.16 -7.65
N THR A 72 -4.82 -2.53 -8.87
CA THR A 72 -6.14 -3.11 -9.14
C THR A 72 -6.34 -4.36 -8.29
N ARG A 73 -5.32 -5.22 -8.21
CA ARG A 73 -5.40 -6.45 -7.43
C ARG A 73 -5.55 -6.17 -5.94
N LEU A 74 -4.78 -5.22 -5.42
CA LEU A 74 -4.86 -4.85 -4.01
C LEU A 74 -6.25 -4.28 -3.68
N ILE A 75 -6.78 -3.41 -4.54
CA ILE A 75 -8.10 -2.82 -4.33
C ILE A 75 -9.18 -3.88 -4.43
N ASP A 76 -9.08 -4.81 -5.40
CA ASP A 76 -10.05 -5.90 -5.53
C ASP A 76 -10.14 -6.69 -4.22
N ASN A 77 -9.00 -6.99 -3.62
CA ASN A 77 -8.95 -7.74 -2.38
C ASN A 77 -9.56 -6.96 -1.21
N LEU A 78 -9.23 -5.67 -1.11
CA LEU A 78 -9.77 -4.81 -0.06
C LEU A 78 -11.29 -4.62 -0.23
N GLU A 79 -11.75 -4.57 -1.47
CA GLU A 79 -13.20 -4.45 -1.74
C GLU A 79 -13.93 -5.73 -1.33
N LYS A 80 -13.34 -6.89 -1.58
CA LYS A 80 -13.91 -8.16 -1.13
C LYS A 80 -14.04 -8.22 0.38
N GLN A 81 -13.09 -7.63 1.09
CA GLN A 81 -13.12 -7.57 2.54
C GLN A 81 -14.01 -6.44 3.05
N LYS A 82 -14.64 -5.70 2.16
CA LYS A 82 -15.57 -4.59 2.48
C LYS A 82 -14.87 -3.45 3.22
N LEU A 83 -13.59 -3.27 2.98
CA LEU A 83 -12.81 -2.18 3.57
C LEU A 83 -12.80 -0.95 2.69
N VAL A 84 -12.95 -1.13 1.38
CA VAL A 84 -13.05 -0.02 0.43
C VAL A 84 -14.18 -0.26 -0.55
N ILE A 85 -14.63 0.79 -1.22
CA ILE A 85 -15.59 0.71 -2.30
C ILE A 85 -15.08 1.52 -3.48
N ARG A 86 -15.43 1.09 -4.69
CA ARG A 86 -15.19 1.83 -5.91
C ARG A 86 -16.47 2.53 -6.32
N SER A 87 -16.34 3.77 -6.81
CA SER A 87 -17.45 4.52 -7.36
C SER A 87 -16.97 5.35 -8.51
N ALA A 88 -17.87 5.68 -9.45
CA ALA A 88 -17.51 6.54 -10.56
C ALA A 88 -17.38 7.98 -10.07
N SER A 89 -16.41 8.71 -10.64
CA SER A 89 -16.26 10.13 -10.36
C SER A 89 -17.48 10.88 -10.90
N LYS A 90 -17.97 11.85 -10.16
CA LYS A 90 -19.08 12.71 -10.63
C LYS A 90 -18.68 13.54 -11.81
N ASN A 91 -17.39 13.88 -11.90
CA ASN A 91 -16.89 14.72 -12.97
C ASN A 91 -16.55 13.95 -14.23
N ASP A 92 -16.13 12.69 -14.10
CA ASP A 92 -15.79 11.85 -15.23
C ASP A 92 -16.06 10.40 -14.87
N ARG A 93 -17.10 9.83 -15.47
CA ARG A 93 -17.52 8.45 -15.20
C ARG A 93 -16.49 7.40 -15.59
N ARG A 94 -15.50 7.77 -16.40
CA ARG A 94 -14.43 6.85 -16.78
C ARG A 94 -13.42 6.68 -15.67
N ILE A 95 -13.46 7.54 -14.65
CA ILE A 95 -12.53 7.51 -13.53
C ILE A 95 -13.23 6.89 -12.34
N ASN A 96 -12.64 5.81 -11.81
CA ASN A 96 -13.14 5.19 -10.59
C ASN A 96 -12.42 5.78 -9.40
N LEU A 97 -13.18 6.16 -8.39
CA LEU A 97 -12.65 6.61 -7.12
C LEU A 97 -12.74 5.49 -6.11
N VAL A 98 -11.75 5.40 -5.26
CA VAL A 98 -11.69 4.41 -4.19
C VAL A 98 -11.88 5.15 -2.87
N SER A 99 -12.75 4.62 -2.02
CA SER A 99 -13.09 5.26 -0.76
C SER A 99 -13.13 4.23 0.36
N LEU A 100 -12.82 4.67 1.58
CA LEU A 100 -12.95 3.82 2.75
C LEU A 100 -14.43 3.58 3.05
N THR A 101 -14.73 2.39 3.56
CA THR A 101 -16.08 2.10 4.05
C THR A 101 -16.20 2.59 5.49
N ASN A 102 -17.45 2.59 5.99
CA ASN A 102 -17.69 3.06 7.36
C ASN A 102 -17.61 1.95 8.40
N THR A 103 -17.05 0.82 8.03
CA THR A 103 -16.93 -0.31 8.96
C THR A 103 -15.59 -0.33 9.67
#